data_5c77654e287be9578aff55a8c62db205
#
_entry.id   5c77654e287be9578aff55a8c62db205
#
_cell.length_a   1.000
_cell.length_b   1.000
_cell.length_c   1.000
_cell.angle_alpha   90.00
_cell.angle_beta   90.00
_cell.angle_gamma   90.00
#
_symmetry.space_group_name_H-M   'P 1'
#
loop_
_entity.id
_entity.type
_entity.pdbx_description
1 polymer ?
#
loop_
_entity_poly.entity_id
_entity_poly.type
_entity_poly.pdbx_seq_one_letter_code
_entity_poly.pdbx_strand_id
1 'polypeptide(L)'
;LAEELYSPDTFKRTVHVTDRATMLNLMVGLGGYTVCSGIICGELNGDGYVAVPIIEAEGDTPNMMEIGYIMKKNTFLSRMGELYLSEIKRYLRRESGQMK
;
A
#
# COMPACT_ATOMS: atom_id res chain seq x y z
N LEU A 1 -3.41 8.34 -3.86
CA LEU A 1 -3.73 8.48 -2.44
C LEU A 1 -2.51 8.76 -1.59
N ALA A 2 -1.45 8.00 -1.75
CA ALA A 2 -0.21 8.25 -1.02
C ALA A 2 0.44 9.57 -1.42
N GLU A 3 0.29 9.98 -2.66
CA GLU A 3 0.79 11.25 -3.18
C GLU A 3 0.11 12.46 -2.55
N GLU A 4 -1.11 12.30 -2.08
CA GLU A 4 -1.83 13.36 -1.37
C GLU A 4 -1.25 13.63 0.02
N LEU A 5 -0.65 12.61 0.63
CA LEU A 5 -0.05 12.71 1.95
C LEU A 5 1.38 13.23 1.88
N TYR A 6 2.10 12.88 0.83
CA TYR A 6 3.51 13.24 0.66
C TYR A 6 3.73 13.82 -0.73
N SER A 7 3.90 15.13 -0.81
CA SER A 7 4.07 15.82 -2.09
C SER A 7 5.38 15.39 -2.77
N PRO A 8 5.34 15.01 -4.05
CA PRO A 8 6.55 14.67 -4.78
C PRO A 8 7.53 15.83 -4.92
N ASP A 9 7.07 17.07 -4.79
CA ASP A 9 7.90 18.26 -4.88
C ASP A 9 8.92 18.36 -3.73
N THR A 10 8.73 17.62 -2.64
CA THR A 10 9.67 17.60 -1.53
C THR A 10 10.88 16.71 -1.78
N PHE A 11 10.86 15.90 -2.83
CA PHE A 11 11.94 14.98 -3.17
C PHE A 11 12.84 15.58 -4.24
N LYS A 12 14.16 15.43 -4.07
CA LYS A 12 15.14 15.99 -5.00
C LYS A 12 15.16 15.29 -6.35
N ARG A 13 14.88 13.99 -6.37
CA ARG A 13 14.90 13.18 -7.59
C ARG A 13 13.60 12.40 -7.64
N THR A 14 12.84 12.64 -8.70
CA THR A 14 11.53 12.02 -8.88
C THR A 14 11.39 11.49 -10.29
N VAL A 15 10.86 10.27 -10.41
CA VAL A 15 10.50 9.67 -11.69
C VAL A 15 9.01 9.44 -11.69
N HIS A 16 8.31 10.00 -12.67
CA HIS A 16 6.87 9.81 -12.83
C HIS A 16 6.60 8.66 -13.78
N VAL A 17 5.77 7.72 -13.37
CA VAL A 17 5.39 6.57 -14.17
C VAL A 17 3.88 6.45 -14.21
N THR A 18 3.35 5.84 -15.27
CA THR A 18 1.92 5.73 -15.48
C THR A 18 1.36 4.34 -15.22
N ASP A 19 2.23 3.35 -15.01
CA ASP A 19 1.79 1.99 -14.73
C ASP A 19 2.63 1.34 -13.63
N ARG A 20 2.02 0.36 -12.98
CA ARG A 20 2.63 -0.29 -11.83
C ARG A 20 3.84 -1.16 -12.20
N ALA A 21 3.78 -1.86 -13.33
CA ALA A 21 4.88 -2.73 -13.73
C ALA A 21 6.17 -1.95 -13.97
N THR A 22 6.07 -0.83 -14.67
CA THR A 22 7.22 0.07 -14.88
C THR A 22 7.74 0.61 -13.56
N MET A 23 6.86 1.02 -12.67
CA MET A 23 7.23 1.51 -11.34
C MET A 23 8.05 0.46 -10.57
N LEU A 24 7.58 -0.77 -10.52
CA LEU A 24 8.24 -1.84 -9.80
C LEU A 24 9.62 -2.14 -10.39
N ASN A 25 9.72 -2.20 -11.72
CA ASN A 25 10.99 -2.45 -12.39
C ASN A 25 12.01 -1.33 -12.15
N LEU A 26 11.56 -0.08 -12.20
CA LEU A 26 12.44 1.06 -11.94
C LEU A 26 12.88 1.14 -10.49
N MET A 27 12.02 0.75 -9.55
CA MET A 27 12.42 0.70 -8.14
C MET A 27 13.61 -0.22 -7.93
N VAL A 28 13.58 -1.41 -8.53
CA VAL A 28 14.70 -2.36 -8.45
C VAL A 28 15.91 -1.81 -9.20
N GLY A 29 15.72 -1.38 -10.45
CA GLY A 29 16.82 -0.96 -11.31
C GLY A 29 17.54 0.30 -10.85
N LEU A 30 16.83 1.23 -10.23
CA LEU A 30 17.39 2.50 -9.77
C LEU A 30 17.59 2.58 -8.26
N GLY A 31 17.23 1.53 -7.52
CA GLY A 31 17.27 1.56 -6.07
C GLY A 31 16.30 2.58 -5.48
N GLY A 32 15.13 2.70 -6.10
CA GLY A 32 14.15 3.71 -5.73
C GLY A 32 13.14 3.24 -4.69
N TYR A 33 12.24 4.14 -4.32
CA TYR A 33 11.15 3.83 -3.42
C TYR A 33 9.88 4.59 -3.82
N THR A 34 8.75 4.11 -3.35
CA THR A 34 7.45 4.78 -3.49
C THR A 34 6.70 4.68 -2.18
N VAL A 35 5.79 5.63 -1.95
CA VAL A 35 4.94 5.61 -0.76
C VAL A 35 3.70 4.78 -1.05
N CYS A 36 3.36 3.88 -0.15
CA CYS A 36 2.20 3.00 -0.33
C CYS A 36 1.62 2.61 1.04
N SER A 37 0.62 1.74 1.03
CA SER A 37 0.01 1.23 2.26
C SER A 37 0.91 0.29 3.06
N GLY A 38 2.00 -0.17 2.47
CA GLY A 38 2.89 -1.15 3.09
C GLY A 38 2.49 -2.60 2.87
N ILE A 39 1.38 -2.84 2.18
CA ILE A 39 0.93 -4.19 1.87
C ILE A 39 1.57 -4.65 0.56
N ILE A 40 2.43 -5.64 0.67
CA ILE A 40 3.15 -6.19 -0.48
C ILE A 40 2.88 -7.68 -0.56
N CYS A 41 2.36 -8.12 -1.71
CA CYS A 41 2.13 -9.54 -1.93
C CYS A 41 3.41 -10.18 -2.49
N GLY A 42 4.10 -10.97 -1.67
CA GLY A 42 5.33 -11.64 -2.06
C GLY A 42 5.14 -12.66 -3.17
N GLU A 43 3.98 -13.30 -3.20
CA GLU A 43 3.67 -14.29 -4.25
C GLU A 43 3.60 -13.65 -5.65
N LEU A 44 3.13 -12.41 -5.73
CA LEU A 44 3.00 -11.70 -6.99
C LEU A 44 4.22 -10.85 -7.34
N ASN A 45 4.91 -10.30 -6.34
CA ASN A 45 5.97 -9.32 -6.54
C ASN A 45 7.37 -9.87 -6.25
N GLY A 46 7.48 -11.07 -5.68
CA GLY A 46 8.77 -11.65 -5.34
C GLY A 46 9.40 -11.04 -4.10
N ASP A 47 10.66 -11.33 -3.87
CA ASP A 47 11.40 -10.97 -2.66
C ASP A 47 12.21 -9.68 -2.80
N GLY A 48 12.09 -9.00 -3.94
CA GLY A 48 12.89 -7.82 -4.25
C GLY A 48 12.46 -6.53 -3.55
N TYR A 49 11.39 -6.57 -2.76
CA TYR A 49 10.77 -5.38 -2.17
C TYR A 49 10.59 -5.53 -0.67
N VAL A 50 10.71 -4.43 0.03
CA VAL A 50 10.49 -4.39 1.48
C VAL A 50 9.66 -3.15 1.82
N ALA A 51 8.74 -3.30 2.77
CA ALA A 51 7.96 -2.18 3.29
C ALA A 51 8.65 -1.65 4.55
N VAL A 52 8.91 -0.35 4.56
CA VAL A 52 9.54 0.32 5.71
C VAL A 52 8.54 1.34 6.26
N PRO A 53 8.20 1.27 7.55
CA PRO A 53 7.29 2.24 8.14
C PRO A 53 7.85 3.66 8.09
N ILE A 54 6.96 4.63 7.83
CA ILE A 54 7.33 6.05 7.81
C ILE A 54 7.02 6.66 9.17
N ILE A 55 8.02 7.28 9.77
CA ILE A 55 7.86 8.06 10.99
C ILE A 55 8.36 9.49 10.73
N GLU A 56 7.73 10.48 11.36
CA GLU A 56 8.11 11.89 11.15
C GLU A 56 9.25 12.32 12.04
N ALA A 57 9.29 11.77 13.26
CA ALA A 57 10.36 12.05 14.22
C ALA A 57 10.73 10.77 14.96
N GLU A 58 11.96 10.71 15.43
CA GLU A 58 12.45 9.56 16.18
C GLU A 58 11.56 9.31 17.41
N GLY A 59 11.14 8.08 17.60
CA GLY A 59 10.26 7.69 18.70
C GLY A 59 8.77 7.83 18.42
N ASP A 60 8.38 8.44 17.29
CA ASP A 60 6.98 8.54 16.91
C ASP A 60 6.44 7.18 16.45
N THR A 61 5.12 7.03 16.53
CA THR A 61 4.46 5.88 15.91
C THR A 61 4.47 6.04 14.39
N PRO A 62 4.62 4.94 13.62
CA PRO A 62 4.55 5.01 12.17
C PRO A 62 3.21 5.57 11.69
N ASN A 63 3.24 6.34 10.60
CA ASN A 63 2.02 6.79 9.95
C ASN A 63 1.27 5.60 9.37
N MET A 64 -0.03 5.56 9.62
CA MET A 64 -0.89 4.47 9.17
C MET A 64 -1.89 4.97 8.12
N MET A 65 -2.12 4.15 7.12
CA MET A 65 -3.13 4.43 6.10
C MET A 65 -4.39 3.62 6.43
N GLU A 66 -5.50 4.32 6.56
CA GLU A 66 -6.78 3.68 6.79
C GLU A 66 -7.36 3.19 5.47
N ILE A 67 -7.67 1.90 5.40
CA ILE A 67 -8.22 1.27 4.20
C ILE A 67 -9.63 0.80 4.50
N GLY A 68 -10.57 1.22 3.68
CA GLY A 68 -11.96 0.85 3.84
C GLY A 68 -12.63 0.59 2.51
N TYR A 69 -13.95 0.45 2.53
CA TYR A 69 -14.74 0.26 1.32
C TYR A 69 -15.97 1.17 1.34
N ILE A 70 -16.44 1.47 0.15
CA ILE A 70 -17.61 2.34 -0.05
C ILE A 70 -18.68 1.53 -0.79
N MET A 71 -19.92 1.61 -0.32
CA MET A 71 -21.04 0.99 -1.01
C MET A 71 -22.24 1.91 -1.00
N LYS A 72 -23.15 1.72 -1.94
CA LYS A 72 -24.37 2.50 -2.02
C LYS A 72 -25.24 2.27 -0.78
N LYS A 73 -25.75 3.34 -0.23
CA LYS A 73 -26.62 3.30 0.94
C LYS A 73 -27.90 2.47 0.65
N ASN A 74 -28.33 1.70 1.63
CA ASN A 74 -29.53 0.85 1.55
C ASN A 74 -29.43 -0.23 0.46
N THR A 75 -28.23 -0.71 0.20
CA THR A 75 -27.98 -1.79 -0.76
C THR A 75 -27.40 -2.98 -0.03
N PHE A 76 -27.80 -4.18 -0.43
CA PHE A 76 -27.24 -5.40 0.11
C PHE A 76 -26.12 -5.89 -0.79
N LEU A 77 -25.07 -6.41 -0.17
CA LEU A 77 -23.98 -7.06 -0.92
C LEU A 77 -24.47 -8.39 -1.48
N SER A 78 -24.03 -8.71 -2.69
CA SER A 78 -24.20 -10.04 -3.24
C SER A 78 -23.35 -11.05 -2.44
N ARG A 79 -23.64 -12.33 -2.60
CA ARG A 79 -22.84 -13.39 -1.96
C ARG A 79 -21.35 -13.27 -2.34
N MET A 80 -21.06 -12.98 -3.61
CA MET A 80 -19.70 -12.78 -4.07
C MET A 80 -19.05 -11.57 -3.41
N GLY A 81 -19.81 -10.48 -3.26
CA GLY A 81 -19.32 -9.30 -2.55
C GLY A 81 -18.99 -9.57 -1.10
N GLU A 82 -19.84 -10.34 -0.42
CA GLU A 82 -19.57 -10.73 0.98
C GLU A 82 -18.31 -11.60 1.11
N LEU A 83 -18.16 -12.55 0.21
CA LEU A 83 -16.96 -13.42 0.17
C LEU A 83 -15.70 -12.59 -0.08
N TYR A 84 -15.77 -11.65 -1.02
CA TYR A 84 -14.65 -10.78 -1.35
C TYR A 84 -14.24 -9.93 -0.14
N LEU A 85 -15.19 -9.31 0.54
CA LEU A 85 -14.89 -8.53 1.74
C LEU A 85 -14.33 -9.39 2.87
N SER A 86 -14.84 -10.60 3.05
CA SER A 86 -14.32 -11.53 4.05
C SER A 86 -12.86 -11.87 3.78
N GLU A 87 -12.51 -12.12 2.52
CA GLU A 87 -11.14 -12.43 2.14
C GLU A 87 -10.20 -11.24 2.32
N ILE A 88 -10.66 -10.02 1.97
CA ILE A 88 -9.88 -8.81 2.19
C ILE A 88 -9.61 -8.60 3.69
N LYS A 89 -10.63 -8.73 4.52
CA LYS A 89 -10.49 -8.57 5.97
C LYS A 89 -9.52 -9.59 6.56
N ARG A 90 -9.60 -10.83 6.09
CA ARG A 90 -8.69 -11.88 6.52
C ARG A 90 -7.24 -11.57 6.12
N TYR A 91 -7.04 -11.14 4.89
CA TYR A 91 -5.73 -10.77 4.38
C TYR A 91 -5.12 -9.61 5.16
N LEU A 92 -5.89 -8.56 5.40
CA LEU A 92 -5.41 -7.39 6.13
C LEU A 92 -5.04 -7.71 7.59
N ARG A 93 -5.79 -8.58 8.24
CA ARG A 93 -5.44 -9.04 9.60
C ARG A 93 -4.13 -9.81 9.63
N ARG A 94 -3.91 -10.64 8.62
CA ARG A 94 -2.67 -11.42 8.49
C ARG A 94 -1.46 -10.52 8.25
N GLU A 95 -1.60 -9.52 7.35
CA GLU A 95 -0.54 -8.55 7.07
C GLU A 95 -0.24 -7.68 8.29
N SER A 96 -1.25 -7.23 9.02
CA SER A 96 -1.06 -6.47 10.26
C SER A 96 -0.28 -7.25 11.29
N GLY A 97 -0.52 -8.55 11.40
CA GLY A 97 0.25 -9.43 12.27
C GLY A 97 1.71 -9.55 11.87
N GLN A 98 2.00 -9.53 10.57
CA GLN A 98 3.36 -9.62 10.04
C GLN A 98 4.14 -8.31 10.19
N MET A 99 3.45 -7.19 10.21
CA MET A 99 4.07 -5.86 10.31
C MET A 99 4.49 -5.51 11.75
N LYS A 100 4.14 -6.31 12.68
CA LYS A 100 4.58 -6.16 14.07
C LYS A 100 5.92 -6.81 14.29
#